data_8d8091a0dfaa3e924a747aaa450e30fd
#
_entry.id   8d8091a0dfaa3e924a747aaa450e30fd
#
_cell.length_a   1.000
_cell.length_b   1.000
_cell.length_c   1.000
_cell.angle_alpha   90.00
_cell.angle_beta   90.00
_cell.angle_gamma   90.00
#
_symmetry.space_group_name_H-M   'P 1'
#
loop_
_entity.id
_entity.type
_entity.pdbx_description
1 polymer ?
#
loop_
_entity_poly.entity_id
_entity_poly.type
_entity_poly.pdbx_seq_one_letter_code
_entity_poly.pdbx_strand_id
1 'polypeptide(L)'
;MYQDMKHINITLGVGLCTLLLTITISCTNSYEDYNQDPYAVSKEEMQRNAYSLSSALINLESWVIPTDVNANQFTECLCGGSYGGYISDSNPGFAGKNFAQYSPENGWDRVLFVDFIPKLFIYSNQVYNVTEDIVPRSVAQIIKVAGIHRITDAYGPIPYSKVGADGKITAPYDSQENVYNLMFSQLDSAITNLTANRTNDFSPKADHVYGGKVEKWIKFANSLKLRLAIHIAKASPDKAKQMAEEAVNHAIGVFTDNTDNAELTISSTNPFYVVMHEYNGVENNHGDSRVGADIISYMNGYNDPRRAAIFTQSTFTNASNGFHGLRSGISIPSQAVSNMYSNYKVATDSKLLWMNAAEVAFLRAEGALRGWNMGGTAQNFYEQGIRLSFGQWGVTGIDSYLSDNSSTPEPYNDPVGLNSYSGSVSTATIAWSNSASEEEKLEKIITQKWLANFPLGQEAWTEYRRTGFPKLMPVVVNNSGGIVNSERGARRLYYPQEERLNNKENNDAALQLLGGPNNMATDVWITK
;
A
#
# COMPACT_ATOMS: atom_id res chain seq x y z
N MET A 1 -26.56 -79.92 38.94
CA MET A 1 -27.35 -78.65 38.88
C MET A 1 -26.54 -77.39 39.10
N TYR A 2 -25.35 -77.43 39.68
CA TYR A 2 -24.51 -76.19 39.89
C TYR A 2 -23.45 -75.96 38.80
N GLN A 3 -23.14 -76.97 37.98
CA GLN A 3 -22.18 -76.85 36.88
C GLN A 3 -22.83 -76.29 35.58
N ASP A 4 -24.11 -76.61 35.34
CA ASP A 4 -24.79 -76.15 34.12
C ASP A 4 -25.12 -74.64 34.13
N MET A 5 -25.33 -74.07 35.33
CA MET A 5 -25.54 -72.59 35.44
C MET A 5 -24.30 -71.72 35.17
N LYS A 6 -23.09 -72.25 35.35
CA LYS A 6 -21.85 -71.47 35.02
C LYS A 6 -21.62 -71.43 33.53
N HIS A 7 -21.94 -72.43 32.76
CA HIS A 7 -21.78 -72.42 31.30
C HIS A 7 -22.77 -71.49 30.59
N ILE A 8 -24.00 -71.40 31.09
CA ILE A 8 -25.04 -70.52 30.53
C ILE A 8 -24.70 -69.07 30.78
N ASN A 9 -24.16 -68.69 31.95
CA ASN A 9 -23.78 -67.31 32.24
C ASN A 9 -22.54 -66.82 31.45
N ILE A 10 -21.59 -67.73 31.16
CA ILE A 10 -20.43 -67.43 30.36
C ILE A 10 -20.82 -67.26 28.89
N THR A 11 -21.69 -68.08 28.35
CA THR A 11 -22.15 -67.98 26.97
C THR A 11 -23.04 -66.74 26.72
N LEU A 12 -23.85 -66.30 27.68
CA LEU A 12 -24.65 -65.11 27.64
C LEU A 12 -23.74 -63.86 27.76
N GLY A 13 -22.72 -63.91 28.62
CA GLY A 13 -21.75 -62.78 28.77
C GLY A 13 -20.92 -62.57 27.52
N VAL A 14 -20.42 -63.60 26.87
CA VAL A 14 -19.66 -63.52 25.62
C VAL A 14 -20.56 -63.07 24.46
N GLY A 15 -21.80 -63.56 24.38
CA GLY A 15 -22.76 -63.10 23.35
C GLY A 15 -23.12 -61.60 23.47
N LEU A 16 -23.28 -61.10 24.72
CA LEU A 16 -23.61 -59.72 24.98
C LEU A 16 -22.40 -58.76 24.69
N CYS A 17 -21.20 -59.22 25.03
CA CYS A 17 -19.98 -58.44 24.69
C CYS A 17 -19.72 -58.41 23.18
N THR A 18 -19.98 -59.49 22.45
CA THR A 18 -19.81 -59.50 20.97
C THR A 18 -20.89 -58.67 20.29
N LEU A 19 -22.11 -58.63 20.80
CA LEU A 19 -23.19 -57.79 20.28
C LEU A 19 -22.94 -56.30 20.56
N LEU A 20 -22.37 -55.96 21.72
CA LEU A 20 -21.96 -54.57 22.04
C LEU A 20 -20.78 -54.09 21.19
N LEU A 21 -19.80 -54.94 20.85
CA LEU A 21 -18.69 -54.61 19.99
C LEU A 21 -19.12 -54.41 18.52
N THR A 22 -20.11 -55.14 18.03
CA THR A 22 -20.63 -54.97 16.66
C THR A 22 -21.49 -53.71 16.49
N ILE A 23 -22.14 -53.25 17.55
CA ILE A 23 -22.94 -52.01 17.52
C ILE A 23 -22.03 -50.75 17.50
N THR A 24 -20.86 -50.80 18.11
CA THR A 24 -19.92 -49.63 18.11
C THR A 24 -19.14 -49.46 16.79
N ILE A 25 -19.00 -50.52 15.99
CA ILE A 25 -18.33 -50.45 14.68
C ILE A 25 -19.27 -49.95 13.56
N SER A 26 -20.59 -50.13 13.74
CA SER A 26 -21.60 -49.79 12.72
C SER A 26 -21.95 -48.28 12.66
N CYS A 27 -21.66 -47.50 13.71
CA CYS A 27 -22.04 -46.08 13.73
C CYS A 27 -20.95 -45.10 13.23
N THR A 28 -19.71 -45.59 13.02
CA THR A 28 -18.63 -44.70 12.60
C THR A 28 -18.29 -44.75 11.11
N ASN A 29 -18.66 -45.82 10.41
CA ASN A 29 -18.37 -45.97 8.98
C ASN A 29 -19.20 -45.07 8.05
N SER A 30 -20.32 -44.53 8.53
CA SER A 30 -21.16 -43.61 7.72
C SER A 30 -21.03 -42.14 8.14
N TYR A 31 -20.23 -41.87 9.18
CA TYR A 31 -20.12 -40.50 9.70
C TYR A 31 -19.41 -39.57 8.71
N GLU A 32 -18.44 -40.07 7.96
CA GLU A 32 -17.75 -39.32 6.90
C GLU A 32 -18.68 -39.10 5.70
N ASP A 33 -19.53 -40.06 5.33
CA ASP A 33 -20.45 -39.92 4.19
C ASP A 33 -21.62 -38.98 4.50
N TYR A 34 -22.12 -38.98 5.75
CA TYR A 34 -23.22 -38.09 6.16
C TYR A 34 -22.77 -36.64 6.44
N ASN A 35 -21.49 -36.40 6.71
CA ASN A 35 -20.94 -35.07 6.94
C ASN A 35 -20.26 -34.47 5.70
N GLN A 36 -20.29 -35.15 4.56
CA GLN A 36 -19.90 -34.52 3.31
C GLN A 36 -21.06 -33.65 2.81
N ASP A 37 -20.82 -32.35 2.74
CA ASP A 37 -21.74 -31.45 2.05
C ASP A 37 -21.76 -31.88 0.57
N PRO A 38 -22.90 -32.36 0.02
CA PRO A 38 -22.99 -32.82 -1.36
C PRO A 38 -22.76 -31.67 -2.38
N TYR A 39 -22.72 -30.44 -1.91
CA TYR A 39 -22.39 -29.24 -2.70
C TYR A 39 -20.96 -28.76 -2.43
N ALA A 40 -20.20 -29.40 -1.53
CA ALA A 40 -18.81 -29.05 -1.32
C ALA A 40 -17.95 -29.49 -2.50
N VAL A 41 -17.15 -28.57 -3.01
CA VAL A 41 -16.17 -28.85 -4.07
C VAL A 41 -15.14 -29.84 -3.55
N SER A 42 -14.92 -30.97 -4.24
CA SER A 42 -13.92 -31.97 -3.84
C SER A 42 -12.49 -31.39 -3.90
N LYS A 43 -11.56 -31.98 -3.12
CA LYS A 43 -10.14 -31.57 -3.16
C LYS A 43 -9.55 -31.69 -4.58
N GLU A 44 -9.96 -32.69 -5.34
CA GLU A 44 -9.51 -32.91 -6.72
C GLU A 44 -10.08 -31.83 -7.68
N GLU A 45 -11.32 -31.41 -7.49
CA GLU A 45 -11.92 -30.32 -8.25
C GLU A 45 -11.27 -28.97 -7.91
N MET A 46 -10.96 -28.72 -6.63
CA MET A 46 -10.22 -27.54 -6.19
C MET A 46 -8.81 -27.48 -6.79
N GLN A 47 -8.12 -28.63 -6.90
CA GLN A 47 -6.80 -28.70 -7.51
C GLN A 47 -6.84 -28.55 -9.04
N ARG A 48 -7.84 -29.16 -9.71
CA ARG A 48 -7.97 -29.18 -11.17
C ARG A 48 -8.03 -27.81 -11.81
N ASN A 49 -8.59 -26.79 -11.15
CA ASN A 49 -8.74 -25.43 -11.65
C ASN A 49 -7.81 -24.41 -10.97
N ALA A 50 -6.80 -24.86 -10.25
CA ALA A 50 -5.96 -24.00 -9.40
C ALA A 50 -6.80 -23.15 -8.41
N TYR A 51 -8.01 -23.60 -8.06
CA TYR A 51 -8.95 -22.84 -7.25
C TYR A 51 -8.37 -22.49 -5.88
N SER A 52 -7.75 -23.48 -5.20
CA SER A 52 -7.16 -23.26 -3.88
C SER A 52 -6.02 -22.25 -3.92
N LEU A 53 -5.17 -22.32 -4.95
CA LEU A 53 -4.08 -21.36 -5.15
C LEU A 53 -4.62 -19.98 -5.51
N SER A 54 -5.61 -19.91 -6.41
CA SER A 54 -6.27 -18.66 -6.79
C SER A 54 -6.89 -17.97 -5.57
N SER A 55 -7.64 -18.72 -4.76
CA SER A 55 -8.26 -18.18 -3.53
C SER A 55 -7.22 -17.69 -2.52
N ALA A 56 -6.13 -18.44 -2.33
CA ALA A 56 -5.07 -18.04 -1.41
C ALA A 56 -4.32 -16.78 -1.89
N LEU A 57 -3.98 -16.71 -3.19
CA LEU A 57 -3.27 -15.56 -3.76
C LEU A 57 -4.15 -14.31 -3.81
N ILE A 58 -5.41 -14.38 -4.25
CA ILE A 58 -6.27 -13.19 -4.30
C ILE A 58 -6.51 -12.63 -2.89
N ASN A 59 -6.63 -13.47 -1.88
CA ASN A 59 -6.72 -13.02 -0.50
C ASN A 59 -5.45 -12.25 -0.08
N LEU A 60 -4.27 -12.70 -0.46
CA LEU A 60 -3.01 -12.03 -0.15
C LEU A 60 -2.82 -10.74 -0.97
N GLU A 61 -3.07 -10.79 -2.28
CA GLU A 61 -3.03 -9.66 -3.21
C GLU A 61 -3.92 -8.51 -2.74
N SER A 62 -5.09 -8.85 -2.17
CA SER A 62 -6.09 -7.90 -1.67
C SER A 62 -5.63 -7.06 -0.47
N TRP A 63 -4.44 -7.32 0.08
CA TRP A 63 -3.90 -6.59 1.24
C TRP A 63 -2.61 -5.82 0.97
N VAL A 64 -2.14 -5.75 -0.27
CA VAL A 64 -1.10 -4.78 -0.65
C VAL A 64 -1.69 -3.37 -0.69
N ILE A 65 -2.71 -3.17 -1.52
CA ILE A 65 -3.66 -2.05 -1.46
C ILE A 65 -5.02 -2.70 -1.18
N PRO A 66 -5.69 -2.40 -0.06
CA PRO A 66 -6.84 -3.19 0.36
C PRO A 66 -8.02 -3.08 -0.59
N THR A 67 -8.65 -4.23 -0.85
CA THR A 67 -9.90 -4.33 -1.59
C THR A 67 -11.14 -4.25 -0.68
N ASP A 68 -10.96 -4.28 0.62
CA ASP A 68 -12.00 -3.91 1.59
C ASP A 68 -12.21 -2.40 1.55
N VAL A 69 -13.47 -1.97 1.38
CA VAL A 69 -13.83 -0.56 1.16
C VAL A 69 -13.42 0.31 2.35
N ASN A 70 -13.68 -0.13 3.57
CA ASN A 70 -13.36 0.65 4.76
C ASN A 70 -11.85 0.68 5.00
N ALA A 71 -11.15 -0.46 4.85
CA ALA A 71 -9.71 -0.48 4.97
C ALA A 71 -9.04 0.42 3.91
N ASN A 72 -9.53 0.41 2.66
CA ASN A 72 -9.06 1.31 1.61
C ASN A 72 -9.32 2.79 1.96
N GLN A 73 -10.53 3.12 2.42
CA GLN A 73 -10.86 4.48 2.83
C GLN A 73 -9.92 4.99 3.93
N PHE A 74 -9.75 4.22 5.00
CA PHE A 74 -8.95 4.66 6.14
C PHE A 74 -7.46 4.74 5.85
N THR A 75 -6.91 3.84 5.03
CA THR A 75 -5.47 3.77 4.79
C THR A 75 -5.02 4.55 3.56
N GLU A 76 -5.75 4.45 2.45
CA GLU A 76 -5.35 5.09 1.19
C GLU A 76 -5.92 6.51 1.06
N CYS A 77 -7.19 6.71 1.37
CA CYS A 77 -7.82 8.01 1.18
C CYS A 77 -7.57 8.95 2.37
N LEU A 78 -8.03 8.59 3.56
CA LEU A 78 -8.03 9.51 4.70
C LEU A 78 -6.66 9.64 5.38
N CYS A 79 -5.85 8.58 5.43
CA CYS A 79 -4.50 8.63 5.98
C CYS A 79 -3.46 9.01 4.93
N GLY A 80 -3.11 8.07 4.06
CA GLY A 80 -2.04 8.25 3.07
C GLY A 80 -2.32 9.38 2.09
N GLY A 81 -3.55 9.46 1.60
CA GLY A 81 -3.96 10.50 0.66
C GLY A 81 -3.88 11.91 1.24
N SER A 82 -4.33 12.08 2.49
CA SER A 82 -4.27 13.39 3.17
C SER A 82 -2.84 13.78 3.52
N TYR A 83 -2.06 12.87 4.11
CA TYR A 83 -0.67 13.15 4.45
C TYR A 83 0.26 13.28 3.24
N GLY A 84 -0.09 12.61 2.14
CA GLY A 84 0.63 12.67 0.87
C GLY A 84 0.22 13.84 -0.04
N GLY A 85 -0.75 14.67 0.35
CA GLY A 85 -1.17 15.85 -0.41
C GLY A 85 -2.08 15.54 -1.60
N TYR A 86 -2.60 14.32 -1.72
CA TYR A 86 -3.48 13.93 -2.82
C TYR A 86 -4.95 14.18 -2.55
N ILE A 87 -5.36 14.03 -1.31
CA ILE A 87 -6.76 13.98 -0.87
C ILE A 87 -6.95 14.91 0.33
N SER A 88 -8.16 15.43 0.49
CA SER A 88 -8.59 16.19 1.66
C SER A 88 -9.93 15.68 2.15
N ASP A 89 -10.09 15.59 3.47
CA ASP A 89 -11.36 15.25 4.10
C ASP A 89 -12.41 16.31 3.80
N SER A 90 -13.57 15.89 3.34
CA SER A 90 -14.65 16.76 2.90
C SER A 90 -15.96 16.58 3.69
N ASN A 91 -16.03 15.57 4.55
CA ASN A 91 -17.20 15.30 5.38
C ASN A 91 -17.15 16.11 6.69
N PRO A 92 -18.07 17.07 6.94
CA PRO A 92 -18.12 17.83 8.18
C PRO A 92 -18.22 16.97 9.45
N GLY A 93 -18.74 15.74 9.34
CA GLY A 93 -18.79 14.76 10.42
C GLY A 93 -17.43 14.25 10.88
N PHE A 94 -16.37 14.50 10.10
CA PHE A 94 -14.98 14.14 10.44
C PHE A 94 -14.22 15.26 11.17
N ALA A 95 -14.84 16.41 11.37
CA ALA A 95 -14.20 17.52 12.06
C ALA A 95 -13.72 17.11 13.47
N GLY A 96 -12.45 17.38 13.76
CA GLY A 96 -11.83 17.06 15.05
C GLY A 96 -11.49 15.58 15.27
N LYS A 97 -11.68 14.72 14.28
CA LYS A 97 -11.37 13.29 14.35
C LYS A 97 -10.82 12.72 13.03
N ASN A 98 -9.99 13.46 12.32
CA ASN A 98 -9.41 13.06 11.06
C ASN A 98 -7.88 13.14 11.07
N PHE A 99 -7.25 12.46 10.11
CA PHE A 99 -5.81 12.43 9.97
C PHE A 99 -5.22 13.80 9.64
N ALA A 100 -5.85 14.54 8.73
CA ALA A 100 -5.35 15.83 8.27
C ALA A 100 -5.25 16.89 9.38
N GLN A 101 -6.08 16.78 10.42
CA GLN A 101 -6.04 17.64 11.61
C GLN A 101 -5.21 17.05 12.76
N TYR A 102 -4.50 15.94 12.52
CA TYR A 102 -3.67 15.20 13.48
C TYR A 102 -4.43 14.69 14.71
N SER A 103 -5.69 14.36 14.55
CA SER A 103 -6.56 13.77 15.60
C SER A 103 -7.41 12.62 15.06
N PRO A 104 -6.78 11.58 14.42
CA PRO A 104 -7.55 10.50 13.82
C PRO A 104 -8.38 9.75 14.85
N GLU A 105 -9.55 9.28 14.44
CA GLU A 105 -10.40 8.39 15.23
C GLU A 105 -9.66 7.09 15.58
N ASN A 106 -9.76 6.64 16.81
CA ASN A 106 -9.07 5.43 17.30
C ASN A 106 -9.35 4.16 16.48
N GLY A 107 -10.50 4.09 15.81
CA GLY A 107 -10.85 2.96 14.95
C GLY A 107 -10.17 3.00 13.57
N TRP A 108 -9.69 4.18 13.14
CA TRP A 108 -9.13 4.40 11.80
C TRP A 108 -7.62 4.26 11.75
N ASP A 109 -6.92 4.83 12.73
CA ASP A 109 -5.46 4.83 12.80
C ASP A 109 -4.83 3.46 13.08
N ARG A 110 -5.64 2.49 13.57
CA ARG A 110 -5.21 1.13 13.87
C ARG A 110 -5.27 0.15 12.68
N VAL A 111 -6.11 0.45 11.65
CA VAL A 111 -6.44 -0.49 10.57
C VAL A 111 -5.19 -1.03 9.88
N LEU A 112 -4.27 -0.15 9.50
CA LEU A 112 -3.02 -0.54 8.83
C LEU A 112 -2.14 -1.48 9.67
N PHE A 113 -2.26 -1.47 10.99
CA PHE A 113 -1.50 -2.35 11.88
C PHE A 113 -2.28 -3.63 12.22
N VAL A 114 -3.48 -3.44 12.77
CA VAL A 114 -4.26 -4.55 13.37
C VAL A 114 -4.86 -5.48 12.33
N ASP A 115 -5.25 -4.94 11.17
CA ASP A 115 -5.84 -5.76 10.12
C ASP A 115 -4.79 -6.29 9.13
N PHE A 116 -3.83 -5.47 8.71
CA PHE A 116 -2.88 -5.85 7.65
C PHE A 116 -1.85 -6.86 8.11
N ILE A 117 -1.21 -6.66 9.29
CA ILE A 117 -0.16 -7.58 9.74
C ILE A 117 -0.68 -9.02 9.81
N PRO A 118 -1.76 -9.33 10.54
CA PRO A 118 -2.26 -10.70 10.60
C PRO A 118 -2.66 -11.24 9.23
N LYS A 119 -3.34 -10.46 8.40
CA LYS A 119 -3.84 -10.92 7.09
C LYS A 119 -2.70 -11.23 6.12
N LEU A 120 -1.67 -10.37 6.05
CA LEU A 120 -0.49 -10.64 5.21
C LEU A 120 0.23 -11.93 5.62
N PHE A 121 0.34 -12.20 6.93
CA PHE A 121 0.96 -13.45 7.41
C PHE A 121 0.05 -14.66 7.21
N ILE A 122 -1.23 -14.57 7.56
CA ILE A 122 -2.20 -15.68 7.42
C ILE A 122 -2.32 -16.08 5.94
N TYR A 123 -2.54 -15.11 5.04
CA TYR A 123 -2.76 -15.40 3.63
C TYR A 123 -1.48 -15.83 2.90
N SER A 124 -0.31 -15.30 3.30
CA SER A 124 0.97 -15.84 2.84
C SER A 124 1.13 -17.32 3.24
N ASN A 125 0.82 -17.67 4.50
CA ASN A 125 0.86 -19.05 4.98
C ASN A 125 -0.18 -19.94 4.28
N GLN A 126 -1.35 -19.41 3.89
CA GLN A 126 -2.32 -20.16 3.11
C GLN A 126 -1.75 -20.59 1.75
N VAL A 127 -0.99 -19.72 1.07
CA VAL A 127 -0.30 -20.11 -0.17
C VAL A 127 0.68 -21.24 0.08
N TYR A 128 1.48 -21.17 1.16
CA TYR A 128 2.41 -22.26 1.51
C TYR A 128 1.70 -23.58 1.84
N ASN A 129 0.49 -23.52 2.37
CA ASN A 129 -0.30 -24.72 2.72
C ASN A 129 -0.98 -25.39 1.53
N VAL A 130 -1.28 -24.64 0.45
CA VAL A 130 -2.00 -25.17 -0.71
C VAL A 130 -1.10 -25.62 -1.85
N THR A 131 0.19 -25.28 -1.84
CA THR A 131 1.14 -25.69 -2.87
C THR A 131 2.55 -25.86 -2.32
N GLU A 132 3.28 -26.85 -2.84
CA GLU A 132 4.72 -27.03 -2.62
C GLU A 132 5.57 -26.35 -3.73
N ASP A 133 4.94 -25.85 -4.79
CA ASP A 133 5.62 -25.19 -5.90
C ASP A 133 6.33 -23.92 -5.43
N ILE A 134 7.63 -23.86 -5.67
CA ILE A 134 8.50 -22.76 -5.26
C ILE A 134 8.13 -21.44 -5.94
N VAL A 135 7.53 -21.48 -7.14
CA VAL A 135 7.18 -20.28 -7.91
C VAL A 135 6.07 -19.49 -7.22
N PRO A 136 4.84 -20.00 -7.00
CA PRO A 136 3.80 -19.26 -6.30
C PRO A 136 4.16 -18.98 -4.83
N ARG A 137 4.97 -19.82 -4.17
CA ARG A 137 5.49 -19.52 -2.83
C ARG A 137 6.41 -18.29 -2.81
N SER A 138 7.28 -18.16 -3.82
CA SER A 138 8.14 -16.98 -3.98
C SER A 138 7.34 -15.72 -4.32
N VAL A 139 6.30 -15.85 -5.15
CA VAL A 139 5.35 -14.77 -5.44
C VAL A 139 4.65 -14.30 -4.17
N ALA A 140 4.14 -15.21 -3.34
CA ALA A 140 3.53 -14.86 -2.05
C ALA A 140 4.49 -14.12 -1.11
N GLN A 141 5.77 -14.47 -1.14
CA GLN A 141 6.80 -13.78 -0.35
C GLN A 141 6.98 -12.33 -0.84
N ILE A 142 7.01 -12.09 -2.15
CA ILE A 142 7.10 -10.75 -2.75
C ILE A 142 5.87 -9.92 -2.36
N ILE A 143 4.67 -10.47 -2.49
CA ILE A 143 3.41 -9.79 -2.15
C ILE A 143 3.38 -9.42 -0.65
N LYS A 144 3.80 -10.32 0.23
CA LYS A 144 3.92 -10.04 1.66
C LYS A 144 4.85 -8.86 1.92
N VAL A 145 6.03 -8.81 1.31
CA VAL A 145 6.96 -7.68 1.43
C VAL A 145 6.31 -6.39 0.91
N ALA A 146 5.60 -6.45 -0.23
CA ALA A 146 4.90 -5.30 -0.81
C ALA A 146 3.82 -4.72 0.12
N GLY A 147 3.17 -5.53 0.96
CA GLY A 147 2.24 -5.05 1.97
C GLY A 147 2.93 -4.55 3.24
N ILE A 148 3.89 -5.32 3.77
CA ILE A 148 4.52 -5.06 5.08
C ILE A 148 5.38 -3.78 5.10
N HIS A 149 6.09 -3.44 4.01
CA HIS A 149 6.93 -2.24 4.02
C HIS A 149 6.11 -0.98 4.32
N ARG A 150 4.88 -0.90 3.83
CA ARG A 150 3.96 0.22 4.07
C ARG A 150 3.63 0.39 5.56
N ILE A 151 3.56 -0.73 6.29
CA ILE A 151 3.23 -0.73 7.72
C ILE A 151 4.44 -0.24 8.54
N THR A 152 5.61 -0.80 8.29
CA THR A 152 6.82 -0.35 9.00
C THR A 152 7.17 1.09 8.68
N ASP A 153 6.89 1.56 7.45
CA ASP A 153 7.07 2.97 7.08
C ASP A 153 6.12 3.90 7.85
N ALA A 154 4.90 3.43 8.14
CA ALA A 154 3.92 4.22 8.90
C ALA A 154 4.15 4.20 10.42
N TYR A 155 4.66 3.10 10.98
CA TYR A 155 4.76 2.94 12.45
C TYR A 155 6.20 2.90 12.99
N GLY A 156 7.20 2.55 12.17
CA GLY A 156 8.57 2.24 12.59
C GLY A 156 8.71 0.76 12.98
N PRO A 157 9.18 0.41 14.19
CA PRO A 157 9.21 -0.98 14.66
C PRO A 157 7.85 -1.67 14.59
N ILE A 158 7.81 -2.91 14.10
CA ILE A 158 6.59 -3.74 14.01
C ILE A 158 6.88 -5.20 14.35
N PRO A 159 5.87 -5.99 14.76
CA PRO A 159 6.00 -7.45 14.80
C PRO A 159 6.26 -8.00 13.40
N TYR A 160 7.36 -8.75 13.21
CA TYR A 160 7.68 -9.32 11.91
C TYR A 160 8.32 -10.71 11.99
N SER A 161 9.53 -10.84 12.53
CA SER A 161 10.30 -12.11 12.53
C SER A 161 9.68 -13.21 13.38
N LYS A 162 8.87 -12.86 14.37
CA LYS A 162 8.29 -13.78 15.35
C LYS A 162 6.78 -13.90 15.28
N VAL A 163 6.15 -13.32 14.25
CA VAL A 163 4.69 -13.44 14.06
C VAL A 163 4.31 -14.90 13.83
N GLY A 164 3.40 -15.43 14.65
CA GLY A 164 2.95 -16.82 14.60
C GLY A 164 3.96 -17.85 15.14
N ALA A 165 5.14 -17.44 15.58
CA ALA A 165 6.05 -18.32 16.27
C ALA A 165 5.48 -18.68 17.66
N ASP A 166 5.68 -19.90 18.12
CA ASP A 166 5.26 -20.39 19.44
C ASP A 166 3.73 -20.42 19.68
N GLY A 167 2.90 -20.25 18.62
CA GLY A 167 1.44 -20.24 18.73
C GLY A 167 0.87 -19.09 19.57
N LYS A 168 1.65 -18.06 19.87
CA LYS A 168 1.22 -16.91 20.65
C LYS A 168 0.45 -15.91 19.79
N ILE A 169 -0.54 -15.27 20.39
CA ILE A 169 -1.33 -14.20 19.76
C ILE A 169 -0.50 -12.90 19.66
N THR A 170 0.41 -12.68 20.64
CA THR A 170 1.26 -11.49 20.70
C THR A 170 2.69 -11.84 20.26
N ALA A 171 3.33 -10.96 19.51
CA ALA A 171 4.70 -11.14 19.06
C ALA A 171 5.57 -9.94 19.44
N PRO A 172 6.88 -10.14 19.73
CA PRO A 172 7.82 -9.06 19.92
C PRO A 172 8.02 -8.29 18.61
N TYR A 173 8.37 -7.01 18.74
CA TYR A 173 8.64 -6.13 17.61
C TYR A 173 10.09 -6.25 17.16
N ASP A 174 10.30 -6.17 15.87
CA ASP A 174 11.61 -5.94 15.27
C ASP A 174 11.85 -4.43 15.07
N SER A 175 13.10 -3.97 15.17
CA SER A 175 13.46 -2.62 14.75
C SER A 175 13.15 -2.42 13.26
N GLN A 176 12.84 -1.20 12.84
CA GLN A 176 12.57 -0.92 11.43
C GLN A 176 13.75 -1.34 10.54
N GLU A 177 14.98 -1.10 10.99
CA GLU A 177 16.20 -1.57 10.30
C GLU A 177 16.19 -3.09 10.11
N ASN A 178 15.85 -3.87 11.16
CA ASN A 178 15.79 -5.33 11.05
C ASN A 178 14.68 -5.79 10.11
N VAL A 179 13.51 -5.14 10.15
CA VAL A 179 12.41 -5.42 9.20
C VAL A 179 12.86 -5.22 7.76
N TYR A 180 13.56 -4.11 7.46
CA TYR A 180 14.13 -3.85 6.13
C TYR A 180 15.16 -4.89 5.72
N ASN A 181 16.05 -5.30 6.64
CA ASN A 181 17.04 -6.36 6.39
C ASN A 181 16.37 -7.69 6.02
N LEU A 182 15.32 -8.05 6.74
CA LEU A 182 14.55 -9.27 6.46
C LEU A 182 13.79 -9.18 5.15
N MET A 183 13.19 -8.03 4.83
CA MET A 183 12.52 -7.80 3.55
C MET A 183 13.49 -7.93 2.36
N PHE A 184 14.68 -7.36 2.43
CA PHE A 184 15.72 -7.54 1.40
C PHE A 184 16.10 -9.01 1.24
N SER A 185 16.38 -9.73 2.33
CA SER A 185 16.70 -11.16 2.28
C SER A 185 15.57 -12.00 1.65
N GLN A 186 14.32 -11.66 1.95
CA GLN A 186 13.16 -12.33 1.39
C GLN A 186 13.00 -12.05 -0.10
N LEU A 187 13.21 -10.81 -0.54
CA LEU A 187 13.20 -10.46 -1.96
C LEU A 187 14.33 -11.17 -2.71
N ASP A 188 15.54 -11.20 -2.16
CA ASP A 188 16.69 -11.88 -2.78
C ASP A 188 16.43 -13.37 -2.95
N SER A 189 15.89 -14.03 -1.93
CA SER A 189 15.48 -15.44 -2.00
C SER A 189 14.41 -15.65 -3.08
N ALA A 190 13.37 -14.83 -3.11
CA ALA A 190 12.29 -14.93 -4.11
C ALA A 190 12.81 -14.68 -5.53
N ILE A 191 13.63 -13.64 -5.75
CA ILE A 191 14.26 -13.32 -7.05
C ILE A 191 15.12 -14.49 -7.52
N THR A 192 15.93 -15.08 -6.63
CA THR A 192 16.79 -16.25 -6.97
C THR A 192 15.94 -17.44 -7.41
N ASN A 193 14.91 -17.78 -6.64
CA ASN A 193 14.02 -18.89 -6.95
C ASN A 193 13.27 -18.67 -8.28
N LEU A 194 12.71 -17.48 -8.47
CA LEU A 194 11.98 -17.16 -9.71
C LEU A 194 12.90 -17.08 -10.91
N THR A 195 14.14 -16.58 -10.78
CA THR A 195 15.12 -16.53 -11.87
C THR A 195 15.50 -17.92 -12.33
N ALA A 196 15.69 -18.87 -11.41
CA ALA A 196 15.93 -20.27 -11.73
C ALA A 196 14.74 -20.94 -12.44
N ASN A 197 13.54 -20.41 -12.25
CA ASN A 197 12.27 -20.92 -12.80
C ASN A 197 11.60 -19.93 -13.76
N ARG A 198 12.33 -19.01 -14.38
CA ARG A 198 11.78 -17.89 -15.16
C ARG A 198 10.83 -18.24 -16.29
N THR A 199 10.92 -19.47 -16.81
CA THR A 199 10.05 -19.99 -17.88
C THR A 199 8.87 -20.82 -17.34
N ASN A 200 8.77 -21.03 -16.05
CA ASN A 200 7.75 -21.85 -15.41
C ASN A 200 6.57 -20.98 -14.96
N ASP A 201 5.90 -20.35 -15.94
CA ASP A 201 4.67 -19.59 -15.67
C ASP A 201 3.64 -20.51 -14.98
N PHE A 202 2.91 -19.96 -14.02
CA PHE A 202 1.85 -20.69 -13.33
C PHE A 202 0.47 -20.28 -13.83
N SER A 203 -0.60 -20.83 -13.24
CA SER A 203 -1.96 -20.60 -13.73
C SER A 203 -2.33 -19.12 -13.77
N PRO A 204 -2.72 -18.58 -14.94
CA PRO A 204 -3.15 -17.19 -15.05
C PRO A 204 -4.43 -16.89 -14.25
N LYS A 205 -5.21 -17.92 -13.88
CA LYS A 205 -6.40 -17.78 -13.03
C LYS A 205 -6.04 -17.59 -11.54
N ALA A 206 -4.81 -17.90 -11.17
CA ALA A 206 -4.36 -17.81 -9.78
C ALA A 206 -3.70 -16.47 -9.45
N ASP A 207 -3.38 -15.65 -10.44
CA ASP A 207 -2.65 -14.38 -10.28
C ASP A 207 -3.41 -13.26 -11.00
N HIS A 208 -3.91 -12.33 -10.25
CA HIS A 208 -4.73 -11.22 -10.72
C HIS A 208 -3.91 -9.97 -11.05
N VAL A 209 -2.58 -10.03 -10.87
CA VAL A 209 -1.65 -8.93 -11.17
C VAL A 209 -0.98 -9.16 -12.53
N TYR A 210 -0.34 -10.30 -12.71
CA TYR A 210 0.46 -10.60 -13.91
C TYR A 210 0.03 -11.86 -14.67
N GLY A 211 -1.06 -12.51 -14.24
CA GLY A 211 -1.55 -13.72 -14.92
C GLY A 211 -0.54 -14.86 -14.87
N GLY A 212 0.18 -15.03 -13.79
CA GLY A 212 1.16 -16.09 -13.58
C GLY A 212 2.50 -15.90 -14.28
N LYS A 213 2.78 -14.72 -14.86
CA LYS A 213 4.01 -14.45 -15.61
C LYS A 213 5.22 -14.24 -14.70
N VAL A 214 6.09 -15.23 -14.59
CA VAL A 214 7.24 -15.25 -13.68
C VAL A 214 8.20 -14.08 -13.93
N GLU A 215 8.53 -13.76 -15.17
CA GLU A 215 9.45 -12.65 -15.48
C GLU A 215 8.90 -11.29 -15.03
N LYS A 216 7.57 -11.09 -15.05
CA LYS A 216 6.94 -9.88 -14.53
C LYS A 216 7.08 -9.78 -13.01
N TRP A 217 6.93 -10.89 -12.29
CA TRP A 217 7.15 -10.97 -10.85
C TRP A 217 8.61 -10.71 -10.47
N ILE A 218 9.59 -11.19 -11.27
CA ILE A 218 11.01 -10.88 -11.07
C ILE A 218 11.26 -9.36 -11.23
N LYS A 219 10.73 -8.74 -12.27
CA LYS A 219 10.82 -7.30 -12.48
C LYS A 219 10.18 -6.52 -11.33
N PHE A 220 9.00 -6.94 -10.87
CA PHE A 220 8.34 -6.31 -9.73
C PHE A 220 9.19 -6.44 -8.45
N ALA A 221 9.72 -7.61 -8.15
CA ALA A 221 10.56 -7.83 -6.98
C ALA A 221 11.82 -6.96 -6.99
N ASN A 222 12.51 -6.85 -8.13
CA ASN A 222 13.66 -5.96 -8.30
C ASN A 222 13.24 -4.49 -8.16
N SER A 223 12.10 -4.09 -8.73
CA SER A 223 11.59 -2.72 -8.62
C SER A 223 11.21 -2.37 -7.17
N LEU A 224 10.60 -3.29 -6.46
CA LEU A 224 10.30 -3.16 -5.03
C LEU A 224 11.58 -3.09 -4.20
N LYS A 225 12.59 -3.94 -4.49
CA LYS A 225 13.92 -3.88 -3.86
C LYS A 225 14.55 -2.50 -4.06
N LEU A 226 14.45 -1.91 -5.25
CA LEU A 226 14.92 -0.56 -5.53
C LEU A 226 14.16 0.50 -4.73
N ARG A 227 12.81 0.43 -4.62
CA ARG A 227 12.01 1.33 -3.77
C ARG A 227 12.50 1.28 -2.32
N LEU A 228 12.60 0.07 -1.75
CA LEU A 228 13.08 -0.13 -0.38
C LEU A 228 14.51 0.41 -0.18
N ALA A 229 15.38 0.23 -1.16
CA ALA A 229 16.75 0.76 -1.12
C ALA A 229 16.77 2.30 -1.07
N ILE A 230 15.95 2.96 -1.89
CA ILE A 230 15.81 4.42 -1.88
C ILE A 230 15.21 4.91 -0.54
N HIS A 231 14.26 4.19 0.04
CA HIS A 231 13.70 4.57 1.36
C HIS A 231 14.77 4.65 2.45
N ILE A 232 15.74 3.76 2.44
CA ILE A 232 16.82 3.74 3.45
C ILE A 232 18.06 4.54 3.05
N ALA A 233 18.02 5.31 1.95
CA ALA A 233 19.20 6.00 1.41
C ALA A 233 19.87 6.97 2.40
N LYS A 234 19.12 7.51 3.36
CA LYS A 234 19.63 8.39 4.42
C LYS A 234 20.06 7.60 5.65
N ALA A 235 19.26 6.61 6.06
CA ALA A 235 19.48 5.84 7.28
C ALA A 235 20.64 4.82 7.16
N SER A 236 20.83 4.26 5.96
CA SER A 236 21.88 3.26 5.68
C SER A 236 22.38 3.38 4.23
N PRO A 237 23.19 4.43 3.91
CA PRO A 237 23.54 4.78 2.54
C PRO A 237 24.30 3.69 1.78
N ASP A 238 25.24 3.01 2.43
CA ASP A 238 26.04 1.96 1.78
C ASP A 238 25.19 0.76 1.40
N LYS A 239 24.31 0.32 2.31
CA LYS A 239 23.37 -0.76 2.04
C LYS A 239 22.35 -0.36 0.99
N ALA A 240 21.83 0.87 1.05
CA ALA A 240 20.93 1.41 0.06
C ALA A 240 21.53 1.35 -1.35
N LYS A 241 22.76 1.84 -1.50
CA LYS A 241 23.51 1.75 -2.76
C LYS A 241 23.64 0.32 -3.25
N GLN A 242 24.11 -0.58 -2.38
CA GLN A 242 24.29 -2.00 -2.74
C GLN A 242 22.98 -2.62 -3.24
N MET A 243 21.89 -2.50 -2.48
CA MET A 243 20.60 -3.10 -2.83
C MET A 243 20.00 -2.51 -4.11
N ALA A 244 20.15 -1.20 -4.32
CA ALA A 244 19.69 -0.51 -5.52
C ALA A 244 20.46 -0.96 -6.77
N GLU A 245 21.80 -1.00 -6.70
CA GLU A 245 22.65 -1.42 -7.81
C GLU A 245 22.42 -2.90 -8.16
N GLU A 246 22.27 -3.78 -7.18
CA GLU A 246 21.93 -5.19 -7.40
C GLU A 246 20.58 -5.34 -8.10
N ALA A 247 19.55 -4.59 -7.67
CA ALA A 247 18.22 -4.66 -8.28
C ALA A 247 18.24 -4.21 -9.74
N VAL A 248 18.89 -3.11 -10.05
CA VAL A 248 18.95 -2.54 -11.41
C VAL A 248 19.81 -3.39 -12.35
N ASN A 249 20.91 -3.97 -11.86
CA ASN A 249 21.84 -4.76 -12.67
C ASN A 249 21.45 -6.24 -12.78
N HIS A 250 20.33 -6.66 -12.19
CA HIS A 250 19.81 -8.02 -12.38
C HIS A 250 19.50 -8.28 -13.86
N ALA A 251 19.76 -9.50 -14.36
CA ALA A 251 19.63 -9.83 -15.77
C ALA A 251 18.23 -9.58 -16.37
N ILE A 252 17.16 -9.76 -15.56
CA ILE A 252 15.78 -9.43 -15.96
C ILE A 252 15.48 -7.93 -15.73
N GLY A 253 16.20 -7.29 -14.80
CA GLY A 253 16.09 -5.87 -14.48
C GLY A 253 14.83 -5.49 -13.69
N VAL A 254 14.57 -4.19 -13.70
CA VAL A 254 13.43 -3.51 -13.07
C VAL A 254 12.38 -3.13 -14.11
N PHE A 255 11.28 -2.48 -13.71
CA PHE A 255 10.31 -1.93 -14.66
C PHE A 255 10.93 -0.89 -15.60
N THR A 256 10.57 -0.97 -16.86
CA THR A 256 11.03 -0.03 -17.90
C THR A 256 9.92 0.47 -18.80
N ASP A 257 8.75 -0.18 -18.75
CA ASP A 257 7.59 0.09 -19.60
C ASP A 257 6.29 -0.03 -18.82
N ASN A 258 5.23 0.69 -19.23
CA ASN A 258 3.93 0.67 -18.56
C ASN A 258 3.26 -0.72 -18.56
N THR A 259 3.65 -1.62 -19.45
CA THR A 259 3.19 -3.02 -19.40
C THR A 259 3.79 -3.80 -18.24
N ASP A 260 4.80 -3.26 -17.56
CA ASP A 260 5.39 -3.84 -16.35
C ASP A 260 4.65 -3.43 -15.08
N ASN A 261 3.76 -2.41 -15.13
CA ASN A 261 3.06 -1.90 -13.97
C ASN A 261 2.41 -3.03 -13.15
N ALA A 262 2.62 -2.97 -11.83
CA ALA A 262 1.94 -3.86 -10.90
C ALA A 262 0.57 -3.28 -10.57
N GLU A 263 -0.47 -3.90 -11.09
CA GLU A 263 -1.85 -3.47 -10.97
C GLU A 263 -2.75 -4.65 -10.67
N LEU A 264 -3.44 -4.64 -9.52
CA LEU A 264 -4.42 -5.67 -9.20
C LEU A 264 -5.70 -5.45 -10.00
N THR A 265 -6.09 -6.45 -10.78
CA THR A 265 -7.37 -6.48 -11.49
C THR A 265 -8.46 -7.01 -10.56
N ILE A 266 -9.49 -6.23 -10.31
CA ILE A 266 -10.61 -6.61 -9.44
C ILE A 266 -11.80 -7.00 -10.31
N SER A 267 -12.42 -8.16 -9.99
CA SER A 267 -13.47 -8.72 -10.83
C SER A 267 -14.87 -8.17 -10.55
N SER A 268 -15.13 -7.56 -9.38
CA SER A 268 -16.48 -7.20 -8.96
C SER A 268 -16.62 -5.79 -8.41
N THR A 269 -15.71 -5.33 -7.57
CA THR A 269 -15.81 -4.02 -6.92
C THR A 269 -14.44 -3.36 -6.88
N ASN A 270 -14.33 -2.15 -7.43
CA ASN A 270 -13.16 -1.31 -7.25
C ASN A 270 -13.36 -0.49 -5.96
N PRO A 271 -12.61 -0.75 -4.88
CA PRO A 271 -12.79 -0.02 -3.63
C PRO A 271 -12.50 1.47 -3.78
N PHE A 272 -11.53 1.84 -4.62
CA PHE A 272 -11.24 3.25 -4.91
C PHE A 272 -12.41 3.94 -5.62
N TYR A 273 -13.07 3.27 -6.57
CA TYR A 273 -14.31 3.77 -7.18
C TYR A 273 -15.40 3.95 -6.13
N VAL A 274 -15.65 2.93 -5.30
CA VAL A 274 -16.69 3.01 -4.26
C VAL A 274 -16.40 4.17 -3.30
N VAL A 275 -15.18 4.29 -2.80
CA VAL A 275 -14.80 5.38 -1.88
C VAL A 275 -14.87 6.74 -2.57
N MET A 276 -14.38 6.86 -3.79
CA MET A 276 -14.24 8.14 -4.48
C MET A 276 -15.48 8.57 -5.26
N HIS A 277 -16.36 7.64 -5.63
CA HIS A 277 -17.62 7.92 -6.34
C HIS A 277 -18.86 7.70 -5.50
N GLU A 278 -19.03 6.50 -4.93
CA GLU A 278 -20.25 6.15 -4.19
C GLU A 278 -20.33 6.90 -2.85
N TYR A 279 -19.22 6.94 -2.10
CA TYR A 279 -19.18 7.66 -0.83
C TYR A 279 -19.07 9.18 -1.00
N ASN A 280 -18.51 9.63 -2.13
CA ASN A 280 -18.42 11.04 -2.46
C ASN A 280 -19.43 11.45 -3.54
N GLY A 281 -20.32 10.54 -3.90
CA GLY A 281 -21.30 10.74 -4.97
C GLY A 281 -22.27 11.87 -4.71
N VAL A 282 -22.60 12.61 -5.78
CA VAL A 282 -23.55 13.70 -5.75
C VAL A 282 -24.96 13.20 -5.42
N GLU A 283 -25.27 11.94 -5.75
CA GLU A 283 -26.62 11.37 -5.63
C GLU A 283 -27.07 11.16 -4.18
N ASN A 284 -26.13 10.90 -3.26
CA ASN A 284 -26.45 10.59 -1.87
C ASN A 284 -26.14 11.73 -0.89
N ASN A 285 -25.70 12.88 -1.38
CA ASN A 285 -25.29 14.03 -0.54
C ASN A 285 -24.20 13.69 0.49
N HIS A 286 -23.49 12.58 0.30
CA HIS A 286 -22.36 12.15 1.10
C HIS A 286 -21.06 12.56 0.40
N GLY A 287 -20.03 12.82 1.18
CA GLY A 287 -18.73 13.15 0.63
C GLY A 287 -17.69 13.10 1.72
N ASP A 288 -16.89 12.03 1.72
CA ASP A 288 -15.88 11.81 2.74
C ASP A 288 -14.55 12.44 2.38
N SER A 289 -14.26 12.56 1.09
CA SER A 289 -13.01 13.17 0.62
C SER A 289 -13.16 13.81 -0.77
N ARG A 290 -12.22 14.72 -1.08
CA ARG A 290 -12.06 15.40 -2.38
C ARG A 290 -10.59 15.45 -2.75
N VAL A 291 -10.33 15.79 -4.00
CA VAL A 291 -8.95 16.05 -4.46
C VAL A 291 -8.31 17.11 -3.60
N GLY A 292 -7.08 16.86 -3.17
CA GLY A 292 -6.29 17.80 -2.38
C GLY A 292 -5.90 19.06 -3.16
N ALA A 293 -5.88 20.20 -2.46
CA ALA A 293 -5.43 21.46 -3.06
C ALA A 293 -3.96 21.40 -3.48
N ASP A 294 -3.13 20.64 -2.76
CA ASP A 294 -1.71 20.52 -3.07
C ASP A 294 -1.47 20.01 -4.49
N ILE A 295 -2.01 18.83 -4.83
CA ILE A 295 -1.79 18.26 -6.17
C ILE A 295 -2.41 19.12 -7.28
N ILE A 296 -3.54 19.75 -7.02
CA ILE A 296 -4.18 20.65 -8.00
C ILE A 296 -3.34 21.91 -8.23
N SER A 297 -2.77 22.54 -7.18
CA SER A 297 -1.89 23.70 -7.32
C SER A 297 -0.66 23.41 -8.17
N TYR A 298 -0.04 22.26 -7.97
CA TYR A 298 1.08 21.83 -8.82
C TYR A 298 0.64 21.61 -10.27
N MET A 299 -0.43 20.83 -10.51
CA MET A 299 -0.88 20.52 -11.86
C MET A 299 -1.47 21.72 -12.60
N ASN A 300 -2.09 22.66 -11.89
CA ASN A 300 -2.55 23.92 -12.47
C ASN A 300 -1.37 24.79 -12.90
N GLY A 301 -0.44 25.05 -11.96
CA GLY A 301 0.73 25.88 -12.22
C GLY A 301 1.63 25.35 -13.34
N TYR A 302 1.80 24.03 -13.42
CA TYR A 302 2.55 23.36 -14.49
C TYR A 302 1.77 23.21 -15.81
N ASN A 303 0.51 23.63 -15.89
CA ASN A 303 -0.37 23.36 -17.02
C ASN A 303 -0.38 21.86 -17.40
N ASP A 304 -0.35 20.99 -16.38
CA ASP A 304 -0.15 19.54 -16.55
C ASP A 304 -1.33 18.89 -17.27
N PRO A 305 -1.15 18.29 -18.45
CA PRO A 305 -2.24 17.69 -19.20
C PRO A 305 -2.84 16.44 -18.51
N ARG A 306 -2.09 15.80 -17.61
CA ARG A 306 -2.58 14.65 -16.82
C ARG A 306 -3.72 15.06 -15.89
N ARG A 307 -3.78 16.32 -15.46
CA ARG A 307 -4.84 16.86 -14.60
C ARG A 307 -6.23 16.53 -15.13
N ALA A 308 -6.50 16.82 -16.40
CA ALA A 308 -7.79 16.58 -17.02
C ALA A 308 -8.09 15.10 -17.28
N ALA A 309 -7.08 14.25 -17.35
CA ALA A 309 -7.25 12.80 -17.44
C ALA A 309 -7.63 12.18 -16.08
N ILE A 310 -7.06 12.70 -14.98
CA ILE A 310 -7.17 12.15 -13.63
C ILE A 310 -8.37 12.71 -12.86
N PHE A 311 -8.66 14.02 -13.01
CA PHE A 311 -9.62 14.74 -12.18
C PHE A 311 -10.80 15.32 -12.98
N THR A 312 -11.93 15.44 -12.29
CA THR A 312 -13.09 16.20 -12.81
C THR A 312 -12.87 17.69 -12.54
N GLN A 313 -13.48 18.53 -13.35
CA GLN A 313 -13.58 19.95 -13.03
C GLN A 313 -14.45 20.16 -11.79
N SER A 314 -14.16 21.22 -11.04
CA SER A 314 -15.04 21.71 -9.98
C SER A 314 -16.33 22.33 -10.56
N THR A 315 -17.31 22.52 -9.72
CA THR A 315 -18.60 23.15 -10.11
C THR A 315 -18.70 24.61 -9.70
N PHE A 316 -17.61 25.23 -9.21
CA PHE A 316 -17.57 26.66 -8.91
C PHE A 316 -17.67 27.47 -10.20
N THR A 317 -18.61 28.42 -10.24
CA THR A 317 -18.86 29.27 -11.42
C THR A 317 -18.02 30.54 -11.43
N ASN A 318 -17.46 30.94 -10.29
CA ASN A 318 -16.68 32.15 -10.07
C ASN A 318 -15.17 31.92 -10.10
N ALA A 319 -14.73 30.70 -10.35
CA ALA A 319 -13.32 30.35 -10.33
C ALA A 319 -12.77 30.13 -11.75
N SER A 320 -11.56 30.63 -11.99
CA SER A 320 -10.82 30.45 -13.24
C SER A 320 -10.42 29.02 -13.50
N ASN A 321 -10.02 28.39 -14.36
CA ASN A 321 -9.38 27.07 -14.63
C ASN A 321 -10.21 25.80 -14.42
N GLY A 322 -11.31 25.84 -13.73
CA GLY A 322 -12.21 24.69 -13.56
C GLY A 322 -11.73 23.54 -12.68
N PHE A 323 -10.49 23.55 -12.17
CA PHE A 323 -9.96 22.53 -11.27
C PHE A 323 -9.54 23.18 -9.94
N HIS A 324 -10.25 22.83 -8.88
CA HIS A 324 -10.00 23.33 -7.52
C HIS A 324 -9.98 22.16 -6.54
N GLY A 325 -8.85 21.95 -5.90
CA GLY A 325 -8.70 20.98 -4.82
C GLY A 325 -9.17 21.57 -3.49
N LEU A 326 -9.63 20.73 -2.59
CA LEU A 326 -9.92 21.12 -1.21
C LEU A 326 -8.63 21.11 -0.40
N ARG A 327 -8.34 22.18 0.34
CA ARG A 327 -7.14 22.23 1.19
C ARG A 327 -7.25 21.25 2.35
N SER A 328 -6.19 20.49 2.61
CA SER A 328 -6.13 19.54 3.72
C SER A 328 -5.93 20.26 5.07
N GLY A 329 -6.42 19.68 6.16
CA GLY A 329 -6.22 20.22 7.51
C GLY A 329 -6.88 21.58 7.76
N ILE A 330 -8.05 21.82 7.21
CA ILE A 330 -8.86 23.03 7.43
C ILE A 330 -10.09 22.73 8.27
N SER A 331 -10.82 23.77 8.68
CA SER A 331 -12.22 23.60 9.12
C SER A 331 -13.04 23.15 7.91
N ILE A 332 -13.53 21.92 7.94
CA ILE A 332 -14.21 21.30 6.81
C ILE A 332 -15.48 22.09 6.49
N PRO A 333 -15.68 22.56 5.24
CA PRO A 333 -16.89 23.28 4.84
C PRO A 333 -18.15 22.41 4.98
N SER A 334 -19.32 23.03 4.78
CA SER A 334 -20.57 22.25 4.67
C SER A 334 -20.47 21.26 3.49
N GLN A 335 -21.16 20.13 3.59
CA GLN A 335 -21.15 19.11 2.56
C GLN A 335 -21.48 19.65 1.15
N ALA A 336 -22.46 20.55 1.07
CA ALA A 336 -22.84 21.17 -0.19
C ALA A 336 -21.69 21.97 -0.83
N VAL A 337 -20.88 22.65 -0.04
CA VAL A 337 -19.69 23.40 -0.49
C VAL A 337 -18.57 22.44 -0.84
N SER A 338 -18.28 21.46 0.02
CA SER A 338 -17.24 20.46 -0.24
C SER A 338 -17.46 19.71 -1.55
N ASN A 339 -18.71 19.41 -1.89
CA ASN A 339 -19.10 18.72 -3.12
C ASN A 339 -18.87 19.55 -4.40
N MET A 340 -18.60 20.84 -4.30
CA MET A 340 -18.28 21.68 -5.45
C MET A 340 -16.83 21.56 -5.92
N TYR A 341 -15.92 21.09 -5.06
CA TYR A 341 -14.51 20.90 -5.42
C TYR A 341 -14.32 19.73 -6.40
N SER A 342 -13.17 19.72 -7.07
CA SER A 342 -12.79 18.66 -8.01
C SER A 342 -12.79 17.29 -7.34
N ASN A 343 -13.11 16.25 -8.11
CA ASN A 343 -13.11 14.87 -7.69
C ASN A 343 -12.31 14.01 -8.68
N TYR A 344 -12.20 12.72 -8.43
CA TYR A 344 -11.43 11.76 -9.22
C TYR A 344 -12.25 11.20 -10.37
N LYS A 345 -11.58 10.95 -11.49
CA LYS A 345 -12.13 10.15 -12.59
C LYS A 345 -11.72 8.69 -12.38
N VAL A 346 -12.55 7.92 -11.70
CA VAL A 346 -12.37 6.47 -11.55
C VAL A 346 -13.55 5.74 -12.17
N ALA A 347 -13.29 4.60 -12.78
CA ALA A 347 -14.29 3.69 -13.32
C ALA A 347 -14.34 2.41 -12.48
N THR A 348 -15.47 1.70 -12.54
CA THR A 348 -15.71 0.46 -11.78
C THR A 348 -14.73 -0.66 -12.13
N ASP A 349 -14.11 -0.59 -13.33
CA ASP A 349 -13.11 -1.53 -13.83
C ASP A 349 -11.66 -1.02 -13.70
N SER A 350 -11.46 0.16 -13.06
CA SER A 350 -10.11 0.66 -12.81
C SER A 350 -9.34 -0.30 -11.93
N LYS A 351 -8.09 -0.55 -12.29
CA LYS A 351 -7.20 -1.43 -11.53
C LYS A 351 -6.63 -0.72 -10.30
N LEU A 352 -6.28 -1.48 -9.27
CA LEU A 352 -5.57 -0.97 -8.10
C LEU A 352 -4.06 -0.99 -8.36
N LEU A 353 -3.47 0.18 -8.47
CA LEU A 353 -2.05 0.36 -8.67
C LEU A 353 -1.25 0.01 -7.40
N TRP A 354 -0.19 -0.80 -7.52
CA TRP A 354 0.80 -1.06 -6.46
C TRP A 354 2.11 -0.33 -6.73
N MET A 355 2.52 -0.30 -8.01
CA MET A 355 3.76 0.34 -8.45
C MET A 355 3.73 0.52 -9.96
N ASN A 356 4.22 1.65 -10.47
CA ASN A 356 4.31 1.91 -11.90
C ASN A 356 5.75 2.07 -12.40
N ALA A 357 5.95 1.96 -13.71
CA ALA A 357 7.25 2.11 -14.35
C ALA A 357 7.79 3.55 -14.26
N ALA A 358 6.92 4.54 -14.20
CA ALA A 358 7.32 5.93 -14.00
C ALA A 358 8.02 6.13 -12.65
N GLU A 359 7.48 5.55 -11.58
CA GLU A 359 8.13 5.54 -10.28
C GLU A 359 9.53 4.96 -10.33
N VAL A 360 9.68 3.80 -10.98
CA VAL A 360 10.98 3.11 -11.08
C VAL A 360 12.01 3.96 -11.82
N ALA A 361 11.58 4.68 -12.86
CA ALA A 361 12.46 5.63 -13.54
C ALA A 361 12.89 6.78 -12.59
N PHE A 362 12.00 7.33 -11.77
CA PHE A 362 12.35 8.34 -10.78
C PHE A 362 13.23 7.82 -9.63
N LEU A 363 13.03 6.58 -9.18
CA LEU A 363 13.94 5.93 -8.22
C LEU A 363 15.36 5.79 -8.79
N ARG A 364 15.47 5.43 -10.07
CA ARG A 364 16.76 5.40 -10.78
C ARG A 364 17.35 6.79 -10.94
N ALA A 365 16.51 7.82 -11.20
CA ALA A 365 16.97 9.21 -11.28
C ALA A 365 17.58 9.66 -9.94
N GLU A 366 16.94 9.37 -8.81
CA GLU A 366 17.48 9.66 -7.49
C GLU A 366 18.77 8.89 -7.20
N GLY A 367 18.80 7.58 -7.49
CA GLY A 367 20.01 6.77 -7.33
C GLY A 367 21.18 7.31 -8.15
N ALA A 368 20.94 7.69 -9.41
CA ALA A 368 21.97 8.30 -10.28
C ALA A 368 22.42 9.68 -9.76
N LEU A 369 21.51 10.50 -9.22
CA LEU A 369 21.84 11.77 -8.59
C LEU A 369 22.76 11.56 -7.37
N ARG A 370 22.59 10.48 -6.62
CA ARG A 370 23.45 10.07 -5.49
C ARG A 370 24.79 9.44 -5.94
N GLY A 371 25.05 9.34 -7.25
CA GLY A 371 26.26 8.74 -7.80
C GLY A 371 26.25 7.20 -7.81
N TRP A 372 25.08 6.55 -7.72
CA TRP A 372 24.94 5.10 -7.80
C TRP A 372 24.89 4.64 -9.27
N ASN A 373 25.33 3.43 -9.56
CA ASN A 373 25.26 2.85 -10.89
C ASN A 373 23.83 2.40 -11.23
N MET A 374 23.05 3.30 -11.80
CA MET A 374 21.65 3.04 -12.19
C MET A 374 21.49 2.72 -13.69
N GLY A 375 22.61 2.60 -14.44
CA GLY A 375 22.59 2.31 -15.88
C GLY A 375 22.26 3.51 -16.77
N GLY A 376 22.35 4.75 -16.24
CA GLY A 376 22.12 5.99 -16.98
C GLY A 376 22.24 7.22 -16.09
N THR A 377 21.92 8.40 -16.66
CA THR A 377 22.01 9.68 -15.94
C THR A 377 20.70 10.00 -15.21
N ALA A 378 20.79 10.83 -14.17
CA ALA A 378 19.62 11.33 -13.44
C ALA A 378 18.63 12.04 -14.38
N GLN A 379 19.12 12.87 -15.31
CA GLN A 379 18.29 13.54 -16.31
C GLN A 379 17.51 12.55 -17.19
N ASN A 380 18.21 11.54 -17.74
CA ASN A 380 17.57 10.57 -18.64
C ASN A 380 16.43 9.84 -17.94
N PHE A 381 16.63 9.41 -16.69
CA PHE A 381 15.59 8.72 -15.93
C PHE A 381 14.48 9.66 -15.47
N TYR A 382 14.77 10.91 -15.12
CA TYR A 382 13.78 11.93 -14.82
C TYR A 382 12.82 12.16 -15.98
N GLU A 383 13.38 12.40 -17.17
CA GLU A 383 12.59 12.61 -18.39
C GLU A 383 11.83 11.34 -18.80
N GLN A 384 12.44 10.17 -18.65
CA GLN A 384 11.78 8.88 -18.88
C GLN A 384 10.58 8.69 -17.96
N GLY A 385 10.71 8.99 -16.66
CA GLY A 385 9.62 8.89 -15.69
C GLY A 385 8.42 9.76 -16.10
N ILE A 386 8.66 10.99 -16.53
CA ILE A 386 7.58 11.88 -17.01
C ILE A 386 6.95 11.28 -18.29
N ARG A 387 7.74 10.80 -19.26
CA ARG A 387 7.22 10.18 -20.48
C ARG A 387 6.37 8.94 -20.19
N LEU A 388 6.80 8.09 -19.26
CA LEU A 388 6.03 6.92 -18.84
C LEU A 388 4.70 7.32 -18.18
N SER A 389 4.73 8.34 -17.32
CA SER A 389 3.50 8.85 -16.67
C SER A 389 2.52 9.45 -17.69
N PHE A 390 2.99 10.20 -18.67
CA PHE A 390 2.15 10.71 -19.77
C PHE A 390 1.54 9.58 -20.58
N GLY A 391 2.34 8.55 -20.91
CA GLY A 391 1.87 7.35 -21.60
C GLY A 391 0.83 6.57 -20.78
N GLN A 392 1.00 6.44 -19.47
CA GLN A 392 0.04 5.78 -18.58
C GLN A 392 -1.34 6.46 -18.61
N TRP A 393 -1.39 7.78 -18.66
CA TRP A 393 -2.62 8.57 -18.70
C TRP A 393 -3.10 8.89 -20.12
N GLY A 394 -2.38 8.43 -21.16
CA GLY A 394 -2.76 8.64 -22.56
C GLY A 394 -2.80 10.12 -22.99
N VAL A 395 -1.95 10.97 -22.38
CA VAL A 395 -1.92 12.40 -22.67
C VAL A 395 -0.77 12.76 -23.58
N THR A 396 -0.90 13.88 -24.31
CA THR A 396 0.07 14.40 -25.27
C THR A 396 0.74 15.68 -24.76
N GLY A 397 1.68 16.25 -25.53
CA GLY A 397 2.37 17.50 -25.18
C GLY A 397 3.63 17.32 -24.35
N ILE A 398 4.18 16.11 -24.31
CA ILE A 398 5.33 15.75 -23.48
C ILE A 398 6.58 16.61 -23.72
N ASP A 399 6.92 16.94 -24.96
CA ASP A 399 8.16 17.68 -25.26
C ASP A 399 8.05 19.15 -24.84
N SER A 400 6.87 19.76 -24.99
CA SER A 400 6.60 21.09 -24.44
C SER A 400 6.66 21.11 -22.92
N TYR A 401 6.14 20.07 -22.27
CA TYR A 401 6.18 19.93 -20.81
C TYR A 401 7.61 19.77 -20.30
N LEU A 402 8.41 18.91 -20.92
CA LEU A 402 9.82 18.68 -20.53
C LEU A 402 10.72 19.90 -20.75
N SER A 403 10.39 20.79 -21.69
CA SER A 403 11.16 21.99 -21.98
C SER A 403 10.71 23.22 -21.16
N ASP A 404 9.65 23.11 -20.35
CA ASP A 404 9.12 24.22 -19.57
C ASP A 404 10.03 24.52 -18.36
N ASN A 405 10.74 25.65 -18.46
CA ASN A 405 11.66 26.17 -17.45
C ASN A 405 11.11 27.39 -16.70
N SER A 406 9.81 27.66 -16.81
CA SER A 406 9.17 28.88 -16.28
C SER A 406 7.98 28.57 -15.37
N SER A 407 7.21 27.56 -15.67
CA SER A 407 6.02 27.20 -14.88
C SER A 407 6.42 26.65 -13.49
N THR A 408 5.70 27.13 -12.48
CA THR A 408 5.85 26.72 -11.07
C THR A 408 4.47 26.43 -10.49
N PRO A 409 4.35 25.70 -9.37
CA PRO A 409 3.07 25.52 -8.70
C PRO A 409 2.37 26.85 -8.45
N GLU A 410 1.08 26.94 -8.73
CA GLU A 410 0.31 28.16 -8.50
C GLU A 410 -0.02 28.36 -7.03
N PRO A 411 -0.10 29.60 -6.52
CA PRO A 411 -0.68 29.89 -5.22
C PRO A 411 -2.13 29.36 -5.13
N TYR A 412 -2.47 28.78 -4.00
CA TYR A 412 -3.82 28.25 -3.82
C TYR A 412 -4.82 29.35 -3.49
N ASN A 413 -5.73 29.61 -4.42
CA ASN A 413 -6.87 30.50 -4.25
C ASN A 413 -8.13 29.66 -3.99
N ASP A 414 -8.58 29.63 -2.73
CA ASP A 414 -9.81 28.93 -2.37
C ASP A 414 -11.03 29.61 -3.00
N PRO A 415 -11.83 28.89 -3.81
CA PRO A 415 -13.04 29.46 -4.41
C PRO A 415 -14.05 30.02 -3.41
N VAL A 416 -14.02 29.53 -2.17
CA VAL A 416 -14.86 30.01 -1.05
C VAL A 416 -14.21 31.21 -0.34
N GLY A 417 -12.93 31.45 -0.55
CA GLY A 417 -12.18 32.58 0.01
C GLY A 417 -11.78 32.45 1.47
N LEU A 418 -11.95 31.26 2.08
CA LEU A 418 -11.68 31.05 3.51
C LEU A 418 -10.30 30.44 3.80
N ASN A 419 -9.77 29.64 2.90
CA ASN A 419 -8.61 28.78 3.15
C ASN A 419 -7.50 28.96 2.10
N SER A 420 -7.45 30.10 1.43
CA SER A 420 -6.40 30.44 0.46
C SER A 420 -5.01 30.37 1.12
N TYR A 421 -4.00 30.05 0.31
CA TYR A 421 -2.59 30.05 0.72
C TYR A 421 -1.79 30.89 -0.26
N SER A 422 -1.38 32.07 0.18
CA SER A 422 -0.65 33.05 -0.65
C SER A 422 0.84 32.76 -0.74
N GLY A 423 1.38 31.84 0.09
CA GLY A 423 2.75 31.41 0.03
C GLY A 423 3.03 30.61 -1.25
N SER A 424 4.24 30.73 -1.80
CA SER A 424 4.69 29.78 -2.82
C SER A 424 4.99 28.45 -2.15
N VAL A 425 4.35 27.37 -2.60
CA VAL A 425 4.62 26.02 -2.08
C VAL A 425 6.01 25.60 -2.56
N SER A 426 6.35 25.88 -3.84
CA SER A 426 7.63 25.56 -4.48
C SER A 426 7.91 26.53 -5.62
N THR A 427 9.19 26.73 -5.93
CA THR A 427 9.69 27.45 -7.12
C THR A 427 10.31 26.51 -8.15
N ALA A 428 10.25 25.20 -7.93
CA ALA A 428 10.79 24.21 -8.84
C ALA A 428 10.02 24.23 -10.17
N THR A 429 10.76 24.38 -11.27
CA THR A 429 10.25 24.27 -12.64
C THR A 429 10.35 22.83 -13.14
N ILE A 430 9.76 22.55 -14.31
CA ILE A 430 9.75 21.18 -14.86
C ILE A 430 11.07 20.84 -15.55
N ALA A 431 11.59 21.72 -16.43
CA ALA A 431 12.77 21.43 -17.21
C ALA A 431 13.98 21.07 -16.34
N TRP A 432 14.71 20.02 -16.74
CA TRP A 432 15.95 19.64 -16.07
C TRP A 432 17.03 20.69 -16.28
N SER A 433 17.80 21.00 -15.24
CA SER A 433 18.95 21.85 -15.29
C SER A 433 20.20 21.18 -14.72
N ASN A 434 21.23 21.00 -15.52
CA ASN A 434 22.49 20.43 -15.05
C ASN A 434 23.23 21.34 -14.06
N SER A 435 22.99 22.64 -14.12
CA SER A 435 23.58 23.65 -13.21
C SER A 435 22.81 23.82 -11.90
N ALA A 436 21.61 23.24 -11.78
CA ALA A 436 20.84 23.28 -10.53
C ALA A 436 21.56 22.52 -9.41
N SER A 437 21.31 22.92 -8.16
CA SER A 437 21.82 22.19 -6.99
C SER A 437 21.29 20.75 -6.91
N GLU A 438 21.94 19.90 -6.14
CA GLU A 438 21.45 18.53 -5.91
C GLU A 438 20.07 18.54 -5.22
N GLU A 439 19.83 19.47 -4.30
CA GLU A 439 18.55 19.66 -3.63
C GLU A 439 17.44 20.02 -4.63
N GLU A 440 17.68 20.98 -5.53
CA GLU A 440 16.74 21.35 -6.59
C GLU A 440 16.44 20.19 -7.55
N LYS A 441 17.48 19.43 -7.92
CA LYS A 441 17.31 18.23 -8.75
C LYS A 441 16.48 17.17 -8.04
N LEU A 442 16.75 16.96 -6.74
CA LEU A 442 15.97 16.03 -5.92
C LEU A 442 14.51 16.49 -5.80
N GLU A 443 14.26 17.77 -5.56
CA GLU A 443 12.91 18.34 -5.52
C GLU A 443 12.15 18.08 -6.83
N LYS A 444 12.78 18.30 -7.99
CA LYS A 444 12.18 17.98 -9.30
C LYS A 444 11.85 16.51 -9.45
N ILE A 445 12.78 15.62 -9.09
CA ILE A 445 12.59 14.17 -9.18
C ILE A 445 11.40 13.73 -8.31
N ILE A 446 11.40 14.13 -7.04
CA ILE A 446 10.36 13.71 -6.10
C ILE A 446 9.00 14.32 -6.44
N THR A 447 8.97 15.59 -6.90
CA THR A 447 7.73 16.24 -7.34
C THR A 447 7.11 15.50 -8.53
N GLN A 448 7.90 15.15 -9.55
CA GLN A 448 7.37 14.44 -10.72
C GLN A 448 7.05 12.98 -10.40
N LYS A 449 7.82 12.31 -9.50
CA LYS A 449 7.46 11.00 -8.95
C LYS A 449 6.11 11.06 -8.25
N TRP A 450 5.90 12.06 -7.41
CA TRP A 450 4.64 12.28 -6.69
C TRP A 450 3.46 12.46 -7.65
N LEU A 451 3.59 13.31 -8.69
CA LEU A 451 2.54 13.47 -9.70
C LEU A 451 2.24 12.17 -10.47
N ALA A 452 3.28 11.36 -10.74
CA ALA A 452 3.15 10.08 -11.46
C ALA A 452 2.55 8.97 -10.60
N ASN A 453 2.77 9.00 -9.29
CA ASN A 453 2.37 7.95 -8.35
C ASN A 453 0.94 8.08 -7.83
N PHE A 454 0.20 9.13 -8.21
CA PHE A 454 -1.21 9.18 -7.86
C PHE A 454 -1.91 7.85 -8.25
N PRO A 455 -2.64 7.15 -7.34
CA PRO A 455 -3.13 7.57 -6.03
C PRO A 455 -2.36 6.99 -4.81
N LEU A 456 -1.11 6.59 -4.93
CA LEU A 456 -0.34 5.92 -3.87
C LEU A 456 0.00 6.86 -2.69
N GLY A 457 -1.00 7.23 -1.90
CA GLY A 457 -0.90 8.24 -0.85
C GLY A 457 0.11 7.91 0.24
N GLN A 458 0.21 6.64 0.67
CA GLN A 458 1.19 6.23 1.69
C GLN A 458 2.63 6.31 1.18
N GLU A 459 2.87 5.97 -0.09
CA GLU A 459 4.18 6.16 -0.72
C GLU A 459 4.54 7.65 -0.80
N ALA A 460 3.58 8.50 -1.20
CA ALA A 460 3.75 9.95 -1.22
C ALA A 460 4.09 10.51 0.17
N TRP A 461 3.41 10.03 1.22
CA TRP A 461 3.71 10.41 2.60
C TRP A 461 5.08 9.92 3.07
N THR A 462 5.50 8.73 2.68
CA THR A 462 6.84 8.20 2.98
C THR A 462 7.92 9.06 2.34
N GLU A 463 7.77 9.44 1.07
CA GLU A 463 8.69 10.31 0.35
C GLU A 463 8.75 11.73 0.95
N TYR A 464 7.60 12.31 1.28
CA TYR A 464 7.55 13.59 1.97
C TYR A 464 8.30 13.57 3.31
N ARG A 465 8.08 12.55 4.14
CA ARG A 465 8.79 12.42 5.42
C ARG A 465 10.29 12.22 5.26
N ARG A 466 10.71 11.51 4.22
CA ARG A 466 12.11 11.18 3.93
C ARG A 466 12.88 12.37 3.36
N THR A 467 12.27 13.13 2.44
CA THR A 467 12.95 14.16 1.63
C THR A 467 12.51 15.59 1.95
N GLY A 468 11.32 15.79 2.49
CA GLY A 468 10.68 17.11 2.59
C GLY A 468 10.01 17.56 1.29
N PHE A 469 9.92 16.68 0.29
CA PHE A 469 9.32 16.95 -1.02
C PHE A 469 8.17 15.97 -1.34
N PRO A 470 7.17 16.38 -2.17
CA PRO A 470 6.99 17.75 -2.63
C PRO A 470 6.72 18.70 -1.46
N LYS A 471 6.91 19.99 -1.64
CA LYS A 471 6.49 20.97 -0.65
C LYS A 471 4.96 21.00 -0.59
N LEU A 472 4.38 20.81 0.59
CA LEU A 472 2.94 20.79 0.83
C LEU A 472 2.51 22.00 1.65
N MET A 473 1.24 22.40 1.49
CA MET A 473 0.68 23.49 2.28
C MET A 473 0.55 23.07 3.76
N PRO A 474 0.96 23.93 4.71
CA PRO A 474 0.80 23.61 6.13
C PRO A 474 -0.68 23.54 6.51
N VAL A 475 -1.01 22.67 7.47
CA VAL A 475 -2.38 22.58 7.99
C VAL A 475 -2.77 23.82 8.76
N VAL A 476 -4.04 24.22 8.67
CA VAL A 476 -4.61 25.37 9.37
C VAL A 476 -5.14 24.98 10.76
N VAL A 477 -5.83 23.84 10.83
CA VAL A 477 -6.40 23.31 12.07
C VAL A 477 -5.56 22.14 12.55
N ASN A 478 -4.84 22.34 13.65
CA ASN A 478 -3.97 21.35 14.27
C ASN A 478 -4.53 20.94 15.63
N ASN A 479 -5.13 19.75 15.69
CA ASN A 479 -5.76 19.20 16.89
C ASN A 479 -4.83 18.25 17.68
N SER A 480 -3.53 18.22 17.35
CA SER A 480 -2.57 17.36 18.05
C SER A 480 -2.22 17.81 19.49
N GLY A 481 -2.81 18.90 19.97
CA GLY A 481 -2.41 19.48 21.26
C GLY A 481 -0.98 20.04 21.27
N GLY A 482 -0.46 20.46 20.12
CA GLY A 482 0.89 21.02 19.99
C GLY A 482 1.99 19.95 19.79
N ILE A 483 1.62 18.68 19.65
CA ILE A 483 2.57 17.57 19.44
C ILE A 483 3.16 17.61 18.02
N VAL A 484 2.33 17.80 17.01
CA VAL A 484 2.74 17.79 15.58
C VAL A 484 2.97 19.23 15.12
N ASN A 485 4.12 19.49 14.51
CA ASN A 485 4.39 20.75 13.81
C ASN A 485 3.62 20.77 12.48
N SER A 486 2.83 21.81 12.23
CA SER A 486 1.95 21.91 11.06
C SER A 486 2.70 21.97 9.72
N GLU A 487 3.96 22.44 9.70
CA GLU A 487 4.81 22.51 8.50
C GLU A 487 5.52 21.19 8.23
N ARG A 488 5.89 20.46 9.30
CA ARG A 488 6.56 19.16 9.20
C ARG A 488 5.61 18.00 8.95
N GLY A 489 4.36 18.15 9.34
CA GLY A 489 3.35 17.12 9.26
C GLY A 489 3.56 15.92 10.19
N ALA A 490 2.65 14.95 10.13
CA ALA A 490 2.75 13.72 10.89
C ALA A 490 3.95 12.88 10.40
N ARG A 491 4.75 12.37 11.37
CA ARG A 491 5.96 11.59 11.12
C ARG A 491 5.74 10.08 11.19
N ARG A 492 4.70 9.64 11.89
CA ARG A 492 4.26 8.25 12.03
C ARG A 492 2.83 8.18 12.55
N LEU A 493 2.25 6.99 12.57
CA LEU A 493 1.02 6.68 13.29
C LEU A 493 1.33 6.21 14.71
N TYR A 494 0.36 6.36 15.62
CA TYR A 494 0.41 5.78 16.97
C TYR A 494 0.37 4.25 16.89
N TYR A 495 1.07 3.56 17.80
CA TYR A 495 0.74 2.15 18.01
C TYR A 495 -0.69 2.03 18.54
N PRO A 496 -1.47 1.05 18.03
CA PRO A 496 -2.85 0.84 18.42
C PRO A 496 -3.05 0.68 19.93
N GLN A 497 -4.22 1.03 20.41
CA GLN A 497 -4.56 0.89 21.82
C GLN A 497 -4.52 -0.58 22.25
N GLU A 498 -4.92 -1.50 21.39
CA GLU A 498 -4.88 -2.94 21.61
C GLU A 498 -3.46 -3.43 21.92
N GLU A 499 -2.45 -2.95 21.22
CA GLU A 499 -1.04 -3.27 21.47
C GLU A 499 -0.57 -2.75 22.83
N ARG A 500 -0.97 -1.53 23.18
CA ARG A 500 -0.62 -0.92 24.48
C ARG A 500 -1.25 -1.63 25.68
N LEU A 501 -2.43 -2.25 25.48
CA LEU A 501 -3.17 -2.95 26.54
C LEU A 501 -2.86 -4.44 26.59
N ASN A 502 -2.88 -5.12 25.44
CA ASN A 502 -2.84 -6.57 25.36
C ASN A 502 -1.43 -7.13 25.05
N ASN A 503 -0.52 -6.29 24.53
CA ASN A 503 0.86 -6.64 24.19
C ASN A 503 1.86 -5.65 24.83
N LYS A 504 1.54 -5.19 26.03
CA LYS A 504 2.22 -4.06 26.68
C LYS A 504 3.74 -4.22 26.78
N GLU A 505 4.22 -5.36 27.20
CA GLU A 505 5.66 -5.63 27.38
C GLU A 505 6.41 -5.47 26.05
N ASN A 506 5.90 -6.07 24.97
CA ASN A 506 6.49 -5.95 23.63
C ASN A 506 6.34 -4.53 23.06
N ASN A 507 5.22 -3.86 23.36
CA ASN A 507 5.00 -2.47 22.95
C ASN A 507 5.96 -1.50 23.65
N ASP A 508 6.21 -1.68 24.93
CA ASP A 508 7.17 -0.87 25.70
C ASP A 508 8.60 -1.09 25.15
N ALA A 509 8.96 -2.32 24.80
CA ALA A 509 10.22 -2.63 24.14
C ALA A 509 10.32 -1.97 22.74
N ALA A 510 9.22 -1.93 21.99
CA ALA A 510 9.16 -1.27 20.69
C ALA A 510 9.43 0.24 20.77
N LEU A 511 9.02 0.92 21.85
CA LEU A 511 9.32 2.34 22.06
C LEU A 511 10.83 2.57 22.29
N GLN A 512 11.54 1.64 22.90
CA GLN A 512 13.00 1.71 23.00
C GLN A 512 13.65 1.57 21.61
N LEU A 513 13.15 0.65 20.77
CA LEU A 513 13.61 0.48 19.39
C LEU A 513 13.28 1.71 18.52
N LEU A 514 12.14 2.34 18.76
CA LEU A 514 11.73 3.57 18.08
C LEU A 514 12.65 4.75 18.45
N GLY A 515 13.13 4.79 19.70
CA GLY A 515 13.97 5.87 20.21
C GLY A 515 13.22 7.17 20.44
N GLY A 516 11.93 7.10 20.78
CA GLY A 516 11.08 8.26 21.07
C GLY A 516 9.67 7.86 21.54
N PRO A 517 8.86 8.85 21.94
CA PRO A 517 7.52 8.60 22.45
C PRO A 517 6.57 8.07 21.37
N ASN A 518 5.54 7.33 21.78
CA ASN A 518 4.47 6.89 20.89
C ASN A 518 3.56 8.07 20.52
N ASN A 519 4.02 8.90 19.61
CA ASN A 519 3.24 10.02 19.08
C ASN A 519 3.55 10.28 17.59
N MET A 520 2.73 11.11 16.95
CA MET A 520 2.85 11.41 15.52
C MET A 520 4.03 12.33 15.16
N ALA A 521 4.73 12.92 16.13
CA ALA A 521 5.89 13.78 15.87
C ALA A 521 7.23 13.02 15.88
N THR A 522 7.23 11.76 16.32
CA THR A 522 8.44 10.93 16.42
C THR A 522 8.85 10.40 15.05
N ASP A 523 10.08 10.70 14.65
CA ASP A 523 10.64 10.18 13.40
C ASP A 523 10.88 8.65 13.48
N VAL A 524 10.62 7.96 12.39
CA VAL A 524 10.98 6.56 12.21
C VAL A 524 12.40 6.45 11.62
N TRP A 525 13.02 5.26 11.69
CA TRP A 525 14.42 5.08 11.29
C TRP A 525 14.74 5.55 9.87
N ILE A 526 13.89 5.27 8.89
CA ILE A 526 14.11 5.68 7.48
C ILE A 526 14.08 7.21 7.27
N THR A 527 13.59 7.98 8.24
CA THR A 527 13.47 9.45 8.13
C THR A 527 14.46 10.21 9.02
N LYS A 528 15.26 9.51 9.84
CA LYS A 528 16.27 10.07 10.74
C LYS A 528 17.52 10.57 10.05
#